data_d29f11eeca6e12e55ddb1303e420ba2a
#
_entry.id   d29f11eeca6e12e55ddb1303e420ba2a
#
_cell.length_a   1.000
_cell.length_b   1.000
_cell.length_c   1.000
_cell.angle_alpha   90.00
_cell.angle_beta   90.00
_cell.angle_gamma   90.00
#
_symmetry.space_group_name_H-M   'P 1'
#
loop_
_entity.id
_entity.type
_entity.pdbx_description
1 polymer ?
#
loop_
_entity_poly.entity_id
_entity_poly.type
_entity_poly.pdbx_seq_one_letter_code
_entity_poly.pdbx_strand_id
1 'polypeptide(L)'
;MNQTEIRKEPRDCFAVLQLFPEPCRQKVRTALESAGGRGVPDRQPLSIGGASHSRQRYTCGLQEIRFRIGRPVLFYIDGEEWFATEDGSLQKTLQPTLQWIASRKEILQIIQHICRYSMYAYEEELGKGFISTAFGCRVGVAGEVLMGTDGSVKNIRCISSLNIRVAHEAKGIAGAVLPYLYEEKKLCSTLLISPPGCGKTTLLRDIIRMVSDGNRLAGGMTVGVVDERSELAGCCDGIAVNDLGMRTDILDGCLKAAGMLMLLRSMAPDVVAVDELGDREDTTALEQVLKCGCSVLATVHGGSYEELSRKRFLQPLLQAGAFQRYLVLKHCDGTFFVEQVRDGDGQLLASGLACCA
;
A
#
# COMPACT_ATOMS: atom_id res chain seq x y z
N MET A 1 22.42 -13.51 -20.98
CA MET A 1 21.10 -12.95 -20.67
C MET A 1 21.00 -12.83 -19.15
N ASN A 2 21.27 -11.64 -18.62
CA ASN A 2 21.29 -11.41 -17.18
C ASN A 2 19.86 -11.21 -16.69
N GLN A 3 19.37 -12.14 -15.89
CA GLN A 3 18.18 -11.94 -15.08
C GLN A 3 18.53 -10.86 -14.05
N THR A 4 17.96 -9.69 -14.21
CA THR A 4 18.03 -8.61 -13.24
C THR A 4 17.11 -9.02 -12.08
N GLU A 5 17.67 -9.55 -11.02
CA GLU A 5 16.97 -9.82 -9.76
C GLU A 5 16.33 -8.52 -9.30
N ILE A 6 15.01 -8.48 -9.30
CA ILE A 6 14.21 -7.41 -8.69
C ILE A 6 14.42 -7.51 -7.20
N ARG A 7 15.18 -6.59 -6.64
CA ARG A 7 15.42 -6.53 -5.19
C ARG A 7 14.17 -5.94 -4.54
N LYS A 8 13.43 -6.75 -3.79
CA LYS A 8 12.61 -6.23 -2.70
C LYS A 8 13.56 -5.52 -1.75
N GLU A 9 13.47 -4.19 -1.65
CA GLU A 9 14.05 -3.51 -0.49
C GLU A 9 13.05 -3.70 0.65
N PRO A 10 13.36 -4.58 1.62
CA PRO A 10 12.45 -4.77 2.73
C PRO A 10 12.49 -3.51 3.58
N ARG A 11 11.34 -2.93 3.85
CA ARG A 11 11.24 -2.02 4.98
C ARG A 11 11.76 -2.78 6.19
N ASP A 12 12.60 -2.11 6.97
CA ASP A 12 13.14 -2.66 8.19
C ASP A 12 11.98 -3.15 9.05
N CYS A 13 11.77 -4.48 9.13
CA CYS A 13 10.67 -5.03 9.94
C CYS A 13 10.80 -4.62 11.41
N PHE A 14 11.98 -4.15 11.83
CA PHE A 14 12.19 -3.55 13.14
C PHE A 14 11.55 -2.16 13.28
N ALA A 15 11.18 -1.48 12.21
CA ALA A 15 10.44 -0.23 12.31
C ALA A 15 9.09 -0.43 13.04
N VAL A 16 8.48 -1.61 12.92
CA VAL A 16 7.26 -1.97 13.66
C VAL A 16 7.46 -1.92 15.18
N LEU A 17 8.68 -2.14 15.68
CA LEU A 17 9.00 -2.10 17.11
C LEU A 17 8.76 -0.73 17.73
N GLN A 18 8.82 0.34 16.93
CA GLN A 18 8.51 1.69 17.40
C GLN A 18 7.06 1.88 17.83
N LEU A 19 6.17 0.97 17.43
CA LEU A 19 4.75 1.00 17.81
C LEU A 19 4.49 0.44 19.21
N PHE A 20 5.48 -0.20 19.82
CA PHE A 20 5.30 -0.90 21.09
C PHE A 20 6.04 -0.22 22.24
N PRO A 21 5.38 -0.05 23.41
CA PRO A 21 6.03 0.27 24.66
C PRO A 21 6.77 -0.95 25.22
N GLU A 22 7.72 -0.73 26.12
CA GLU A 22 8.29 -1.81 26.92
C GLU A 22 7.24 -2.32 27.95
N PRO A 23 7.15 -3.64 28.27
CA PRO A 23 8.02 -4.72 27.78
C PRO A 23 7.53 -5.38 26.47
N CYS A 24 6.38 -4.97 25.91
CA CYS A 24 5.83 -5.56 24.67
C CYS A 24 6.84 -5.48 23.52
N ARG A 25 7.57 -4.38 23.41
CA ARG A 25 8.62 -4.19 22.38
C ARG A 25 9.65 -5.29 22.41
N GLN A 26 10.11 -5.71 23.59
CA GLN A 26 11.09 -6.77 23.73
C GLN A 26 10.55 -8.12 23.25
N LYS A 27 9.31 -8.47 23.61
CA LYS A 27 8.66 -9.70 23.15
C LYS A 27 8.50 -9.73 21.63
N VAL A 28 8.03 -8.63 21.03
CA VAL A 28 7.91 -8.51 19.57
C VAL A 28 9.28 -8.61 18.89
N ARG A 29 10.33 -8.01 19.46
CA ARG A 29 11.70 -8.13 18.95
C ARG A 29 12.15 -9.59 18.94
N THR A 30 12.00 -10.31 20.04
CA THR A 30 12.35 -11.73 20.12
C THR A 30 11.61 -12.56 19.08
N ALA A 31 10.31 -12.26 18.85
CA ALA A 31 9.51 -12.92 17.82
C ALA A 31 10.09 -12.70 16.42
N LEU A 32 10.44 -11.47 16.08
CA LEU A 32 11.02 -11.12 14.78
C LEU A 32 12.41 -11.74 14.58
N GLU A 33 13.25 -11.76 15.60
CA GLU A 33 14.58 -12.41 15.56
C GLU A 33 14.45 -13.92 15.37
N SER A 34 13.48 -14.56 16.02
CA SER A 34 13.22 -15.99 15.86
C SER A 34 12.68 -16.35 14.47
N ALA A 35 11.93 -15.43 13.84
CA ALA A 35 11.46 -15.58 12.47
C ALA A 35 12.57 -15.34 11.44
N GLY A 36 13.41 -14.32 11.64
CA GLY A 36 14.51 -13.96 10.72
C GLY A 36 15.64 -15.02 10.62
N GLY A 37 15.82 -15.84 11.65
CA GLY A 37 16.79 -16.96 11.61
C GLY A 37 16.41 -18.11 10.66
N ARG A 38 15.24 -18.08 10.03
CA ARG A 38 14.73 -19.12 9.11
C ARG A 38 14.74 -18.73 7.64
N GLY A 39 15.09 -17.50 7.29
CA GLY A 39 15.06 -16.96 5.94
C GLY A 39 16.44 -16.73 5.36
N VAL A 40 16.77 -17.49 4.30
CA VAL A 40 17.84 -17.31 3.28
C VAL A 40 19.20 -16.78 3.77
N PRO A 41 20.28 -17.55 3.61
CA PRO A 41 21.63 -17.10 3.96
C PRO A 41 22.03 -15.91 3.09
N ASP A 42 22.51 -14.88 3.79
CA ASP A 42 23.04 -13.62 3.26
C ASP A 42 24.11 -13.88 2.18
N ARG A 43 23.92 -13.33 0.98
CA ARG A 43 24.98 -13.26 -0.02
C ARG A 43 25.84 -12.03 0.28
N GLN A 44 27.09 -12.30 0.58
CA GLN A 44 28.27 -11.48 0.76
C GLN A 44 28.14 -9.95 0.60
N PRO A 45 28.66 -9.17 1.56
CA PRO A 45 28.75 -7.72 1.44
C PRO A 45 29.79 -7.34 0.39
N LEU A 46 29.41 -6.52 -0.59
CA LEU A 46 30.36 -5.79 -1.43
C LEU A 46 31.07 -4.77 -0.53
N SER A 47 32.33 -5.04 -0.24
CA SER A 47 33.24 -4.15 0.46
C SER A 47 33.63 -2.96 -0.41
N ILE A 48 33.09 -1.79 -0.07
CA ILE A 48 33.69 -0.50 -0.46
C ILE A 48 33.80 0.33 0.82
N GLY A 49 35.03 0.57 1.21
CA GLY A 49 35.62 1.30 2.31
C GLY A 49 34.81 2.21 3.22
N GLY A 50 34.99 2.03 4.54
CA GLY A 50 34.82 3.05 5.55
C GLY A 50 33.70 2.78 6.56
N ALA A 51 34.09 2.40 7.82
CA ALA A 51 33.32 2.34 9.05
C ALA A 51 32.10 1.41 9.06
N SER A 52 32.37 0.17 9.43
CA SER A 52 31.39 -0.90 9.62
C SER A 52 30.59 -0.73 10.91
N HIS A 53 29.37 -0.21 10.80
CA HIS A 53 28.27 -0.68 11.65
C HIS A 53 27.46 -1.62 10.76
N SER A 54 27.69 -2.92 10.88
CA SER A 54 26.90 -3.96 10.22
C SER A 54 25.49 -3.95 10.80
N ARG A 55 24.60 -3.13 10.24
CA ARG A 55 23.16 -3.28 10.44
C ARG A 55 22.75 -4.53 9.69
N GLN A 56 22.66 -5.63 10.40
CA GLN A 56 22.04 -6.86 9.93
C GLN A 56 20.58 -6.50 9.54
N ARG A 57 20.29 -6.44 8.25
CA ARG A 57 18.94 -6.21 7.74
C ARG A 57 18.20 -7.54 7.79
N TYR A 58 17.38 -7.72 8.79
CA TYR A 58 16.48 -8.86 8.88
C TYR A 58 15.25 -8.64 8.00
N THR A 59 15.12 -9.42 6.95
CA THR A 59 13.91 -9.47 6.13
C THR A 59 13.03 -10.58 6.65
N CYS A 60 12.10 -10.26 7.54
CA CYS A 60 11.02 -11.19 7.84
C CYS A 60 9.78 -10.80 7.03
N GLY A 61 9.11 -11.77 6.43
CA GLY A 61 7.85 -11.55 5.72
C GLY A 61 6.68 -11.26 6.65
N LEU A 62 6.91 -10.44 7.70
CA LEU A 62 5.87 -10.06 8.66
C LEU A 62 4.76 -9.28 7.96
N GLN A 63 3.54 -9.80 8.00
CA GLN A 63 2.36 -9.22 7.42
C GLN A 63 1.47 -8.55 8.45
N GLU A 64 1.19 -9.24 9.56
CA GLU A 64 0.30 -8.76 10.61
C GLU A 64 0.74 -9.22 12.00
N ILE A 65 0.44 -8.39 13.03
CA ILE A 65 0.46 -8.78 14.44
C ILE A 65 -0.91 -8.49 15.02
N ARG A 66 -1.54 -9.49 15.62
CA ARG A 66 -2.90 -9.38 16.16
C ARG A 66 -2.95 -9.58 17.65
N PHE A 67 -3.51 -8.59 18.33
CA PHE A 67 -3.81 -8.60 19.77
C PHE A 67 -5.31 -8.66 19.98
N ARG A 68 -5.78 -9.52 20.86
CA ARG A 68 -7.18 -9.61 21.32
C ARG A 68 -7.19 -9.91 22.82
N ILE A 69 -7.96 -9.16 23.60
CA ILE A 69 -8.02 -9.36 25.07
C ILE A 69 -8.34 -10.82 25.39
N GLY A 70 -7.52 -11.42 26.26
CA GLY A 70 -7.71 -12.80 26.73
C GLY A 70 -7.44 -13.87 25.66
N ARG A 71 -6.76 -13.53 24.57
CA ARG A 71 -6.40 -14.45 23.50
C ARG A 71 -4.90 -14.42 23.23
N PRO A 72 -4.32 -15.51 22.67
CA PRO A 72 -2.94 -15.54 22.23
C PRO A 72 -2.63 -14.42 21.22
N VAL A 73 -1.46 -13.82 21.34
CA VAL A 73 -0.94 -12.89 20.34
C VAL A 73 -0.51 -13.69 19.11
N LEU A 74 -0.97 -13.24 17.93
CA LEU A 74 -0.74 -13.90 16.66
C LEU A 74 0.17 -13.06 15.76
N PHE A 75 1.09 -13.74 15.09
CA PHE A 75 1.90 -13.19 14.02
C PHE A 75 1.57 -13.90 12.71
N TYR A 76 1.41 -13.14 11.62
CA TYR A 76 1.30 -13.67 10.27
C TYR A 76 2.59 -13.34 9.54
N ILE A 77 3.35 -14.37 9.16
CA ILE A 77 4.67 -14.26 8.55
C ILE A 77 4.71 -15.20 7.35
N ASP A 78 5.02 -14.66 6.17
CA ASP A 78 5.07 -15.41 4.89
C ASP A 78 3.78 -16.20 4.60
N GLY A 79 2.62 -15.65 4.97
CA GLY A 79 1.31 -16.27 4.78
C GLY A 79 0.95 -17.34 5.81
N GLU A 80 1.81 -17.60 6.79
CA GLU A 80 1.59 -18.57 7.84
C GLU A 80 1.25 -17.90 9.19
N GLU A 81 0.39 -18.55 9.97
CA GLU A 81 0.03 -18.12 11.33
C GLU A 81 0.98 -18.69 12.36
N TRP A 82 1.42 -17.83 13.29
CA TRP A 82 2.30 -18.18 14.40
C TRP A 82 1.75 -17.65 15.72
N PHE A 83 1.87 -18.44 16.77
CA PHE A 83 1.49 -18.07 18.14
C PHE A 83 2.73 -17.59 18.89
N ALA A 84 2.67 -16.40 19.49
CA ALA A 84 3.74 -15.91 20.35
C ALA A 84 3.64 -16.52 21.75
N THR A 85 4.77 -16.89 22.30
CA THR A 85 4.90 -17.35 23.68
C THR A 85 5.27 -16.20 24.61
N GLU A 86 5.17 -16.42 25.94
CA GLU A 86 5.40 -15.36 26.93
C GLU A 86 6.83 -14.81 26.91
N ASP A 87 7.80 -15.61 26.49
CA ASP A 87 9.20 -15.18 26.26
C ASP A 87 9.43 -14.50 24.91
N GLY A 88 8.39 -14.42 24.05
CA GLY A 88 8.46 -13.83 22.72
C GLY A 88 8.84 -14.80 21.61
N SER A 89 9.07 -16.09 21.87
CA SER A 89 9.32 -17.05 20.78
C SER A 89 8.06 -17.36 19.99
N LEU A 90 8.19 -17.87 18.74
CA LEU A 90 7.07 -18.18 17.85
C LEU A 90 6.90 -19.69 17.66
N GLN A 91 5.66 -20.16 17.74
CA GLN A 91 5.27 -21.57 17.57
C GLN A 91 4.10 -21.70 16.59
N LYS A 92 4.10 -22.78 15.80
CA LYS A 92 2.98 -23.09 14.87
C LYS A 92 1.78 -23.73 15.60
N THR A 93 2.00 -24.37 16.71
CA THR A 93 0.97 -25.07 17.49
C THR A 93 0.65 -24.32 18.75
N LEU A 94 -0.64 -24.21 19.05
CA LEU A 94 -1.12 -23.60 20.28
C LEU A 94 -0.73 -24.47 21.49
N GLN A 95 0.04 -23.91 22.43
CA GLN A 95 0.36 -24.52 23.72
C GLN A 95 -0.18 -23.64 24.85
N PRO A 96 -1.36 -23.92 25.40
CA PRO A 96 -2.10 -22.98 26.25
C PRO A 96 -1.32 -22.42 27.45
N THR A 97 -0.37 -23.17 27.99
CA THR A 97 0.43 -22.79 29.18
C THR A 97 1.62 -21.87 28.87
N LEU A 98 2.01 -21.74 27.60
CA LEU A 98 3.20 -20.99 27.19
C LEU A 98 2.88 -19.71 26.42
N GLN A 99 1.62 -19.52 26.02
CA GLN A 99 1.24 -18.45 25.10
C GLN A 99 1.28 -17.06 25.76
N TRP A 100 1.74 -16.08 25.01
CA TRP A 100 1.54 -14.69 25.36
C TRP A 100 0.06 -14.31 25.17
N ILE A 101 -0.68 -14.25 26.27
CA ILE A 101 -2.09 -13.86 26.27
C ILE A 101 -2.19 -12.35 26.41
N ALA A 102 -2.75 -11.69 25.40
CA ALA A 102 -2.88 -10.24 25.40
C ALA A 102 -3.83 -9.77 26.54
N SER A 103 -3.34 -8.93 27.41
CA SER A 103 -4.13 -8.32 28.50
C SER A 103 -4.76 -7.00 28.03
N ARG A 104 -5.86 -6.59 28.71
CA ARG A 104 -6.46 -5.26 28.50
C ARG A 104 -5.44 -4.13 28.72
N LYS A 105 -4.56 -4.28 29.71
CA LYS A 105 -3.54 -3.28 30.03
C LYS A 105 -2.53 -3.12 28.90
N GLU A 106 -2.06 -4.22 28.33
CA GLU A 106 -1.12 -4.19 27.19
C GLU A 106 -1.74 -3.51 25.96
N ILE A 107 -2.96 -3.90 25.58
CA ILE A 107 -3.67 -3.28 24.44
C ILE A 107 -3.82 -1.76 24.66
N LEU A 108 -4.20 -1.34 25.86
CA LEU A 108 -4.33 0.08 26.17
C LEU A 108 -2.98 0.80 26.12
N GLN A 109 -1.91 0.21 26.63
CA GLN A 109 -0.56 0.77 26.57
C GLN A 109 -0.06 0.89 25.13
N ILE A 110 -0.30 -0.13 24.29
CA ILE A 110 0.10 -0.11 22.88
C ILE A 110 -0.62 1.03 22.16
N ILE A 111 -1.95 1.12 22.27
CA ILE A 111 -2.70 2.17 21.56
C ILE A 111 -2.34 3.58 22.05
N GLN A 112 -2.16 3.76 23.36
CA GLN A 112 -1.69 5.03 23.92
C GLN A 112 -0.30 5.41 23.40
N HIS A 113 0.60 4.44 23.28
CA HIS A 113 1.94 4.66 22.73
C HIS A 113 1.88 5.05 21.25
N ILE A 114 1.06 4.37 20.44
CA ILE A 114 0.82 4.69 19.03
C ILE A 114 0.26 6.10 18.87
N CYS A 115 -0.73 6.48 19.69
CA CYS A 115 -1.33 7.82 19.71
C CYS A 115 -0.46 8.87 20.42
N ARG A 116 0.80 8.58 20.72
CA ARG A 116 1.71 9.49 21.44
C ARG A 116 1.08 10.08 22.72
N TYR A 117 0.29 9.24 23.44
CA TYR A 117 -0.47 9.56 24.64
C TYR A 117 -1.55 10.63 24.45
N SER A 118 -1.94 10.95 23.22
CA SER A 118 -3.03 11.87 22.89
C SER A 118 -4.08 11.20 22.01
N MET A 119 -4.95 10.38 22.61
CA MET A 119 -6.04 9.70 21.89
C MET A 119 -6.98 10.67 21.17
N TYR A 120 -7.12 11.89 21.70
CA TYR A 120 -7.97 12.92 21.13
C TYR A 120 -7.48 13.39 19.75
N ALA A 121 -6.16 13.47 19.57
CA ALA A 121 -5.56 13.86 18.28
C ALA A 121 -5.85 12.84 17.15
N TYR A 122 -6.22 11.61 17.49
CA TYR A 122 -6.52 10.51 16.55
C TYR A 122 -8.02 10.16 16.52
N GLU A 123 -8.90 11.03 17.01
CA GLU A 123 -10.34 10.73 17.11
C GLU A 123 -10.96 10.46 15.74
N GLU A 124 -10.59 11.22 14.71
CA GLU A 124 -11.07 11.01 13.34
C GLU A 124 -10.61 9.67 12.76
N GLU A 125 -9.35 9.31 12.96
CA GLU A 125 -8.80 8.03 12.49
C GLU A 125 -9.43 6.85 13.23
N LEU A 126 -9.59 6.97 14.54
CA LEU A 126 -10.29 5.96 15.35
C LEU A 126 -11.75 5.81 14.91
N GLY A 127 -12.41 6.90 14.53
CA GLY A 127 -13.75 6.87 13.94
C GLY A 127 -13.81 6.09 12.62
N LYS A 128 -12.72 6.08 11.85
CA LYS A 128 -12.54 5.27 10.63
C LYS A 128 -12.14 3.81 10.94
N GLY A 129 -11.84 3.48 12.21
CA GLY A 129 -11.48 2.13 12.66
C GLY A 129 -10.00 1.76 12.50
N PHE A 130 -9.12 2.70 12.15
CA PHE A 130 -7.68 2.45 12.03
C PHE A 130 -6.86 3.72 12.21
N ILE A 131 -5.58 3.54 12.55
CA ILE A 131 -4.56 4.59 12.63
C ILE A 131 -3.46 4.27 11.63
N SER A 132 -3.05 5.25 10.82
CA SER A 132 -1.86 5.17 9.98
C SER A 132 -0.63 5.64 10.77
N THR A 133 0.51 4.98 10.58
CA THR A 133 1.72 5.28 11.34
C THR A 133 2.87 5.70 10.44
N ALA A 134 3.78 6.52 10.96
CA ALA A 134 4.98 6.98 10.25
C ALA A 134 5.89 5.84 9.75
N PHE A 135 5.67 4.62 10.22
CA PHE A 135 6.46 3.43 9.85
C PHE A 135 5.79 2.60 8.74
N GLY A 136 4.74 3.11 8.11
CA GLY A 136 3.99 2.40 7.07
C GLY A 136 3.13 1.26 7.60
N CYS A 137 2.90 1.19 8.89
CA CYS A 137 1.98 0.24 9.47
C CYS A 137 0.59 0.87 9.58
N ARG A 138 -0.45 0.06 9.30
CA ARG A 138 -1.83 0.41 9.56
C ARG A 138 -2.31 -0.37 10.77
N VAL A 139 -2.76 0.34 11.78
CA VAL A 139 -3.24 -0.27 13.03
C VAL A 139 -4.75 -0.24 13.06
N GLY A 140 -5.38 -1.35 12.69
CA GLY A 140 -6.82 -1.55 12.83
C GLY A 140 -7.20 -1.67 14.30
N VAL A 141 -8.30 -1.04 14.67
CA VAL A 141 -8.81 -0.98 16.05
C VAL A 141 -10.23 -1.53 16.09
N ALA A 142 -10.51 -2.39 17.06
CA ALA A 142 -11.88 -2.84 17.33
C ALA A 142 -12.20 -2.74 18.83
N GLY A 143 -13.46 -2.39 19.09
CA GLY A 143 -13.94 -2.19 20.47
C GLY A 143 -15.41 -1.80 20.45
N GLU A 144 -15.87 -1.09 21.48
CA GLU A 144 -17.22 -0.58 21.60
C GLU A 144 -17.35 0.70 20.78
N VAL A 145 -18.27 0.71 19.82
CA VAL A 145 -18.48 1.84 18.90
C VAL A 145 -19.41 2.88 19.52
N LEU A 146 -19.03 4.15 19.47
CA LEU A 146 -19.88 5.29 19.76
C LEU A 146 -20.46 5.84 18.46
N MET A 147 -21.79 5.81 18.38
CA MET A 147 -22.51 6.36 17.22
C MET A 147 -22.81 7.85 17.41
N GLY A 148 -22.67 8.64 16.36
CA GLY A 148 -23.16 10.00 16.28
C GLY A 148 -24.68 10.04 16.13
N THR A 149 -25.27 11.20 16.33
CA THR A 149 -26.73 11.42 16.17
C THR A 149 -27.18 11.32 14.72
N ASP A 150 -26.25 11.42 13.78
CA ASP A 150 -26.43 11.28 12.32
C ASP A 150 -26.26 9.82 11.83
N GLY A 151 -26.03 8.87 12.76
CA GLY A 151 -25.79 7.48 12.43
C GLY A 151 -24.35 7.15 11.98
N SER A 152 -23.46 8.13 11.97
CA SER A 152 -22.03 7.90 11.70
C SER A 152 -21.31 7.29 12.92
N VAL A 153 -20.19 6.62 12.68
CA VAL A 153 -19.29 6.20 13.75
C VAL A 153 -18.51 7.41 14.22
N LYS A 154 -18.72 7.82 15.48
CA LYS A 154 -18.01 8.96 16.06
C LYS A 154 -16.65 8.55 16.62
N ASN A 155 -16.60 7.45 17.33
CA ASN A 155 -15.36 6.98 17.96
C ASN A 155 -15.48 5.50 18.36
N ILE A 156 -14.35 4.88 18.71
CA ILE A 156 -14.28 3.54 19.32
C ILE A 156 -13.75 3.66 20.74
N ARG A 157 -14.53 3.21 21.70
CA ARG A 157 -14.13 3.10 23.12
C ARG A 157 -13.97 1.64 23.53
N CYS A 158 -13.42 1.41 24.73
CA CYS A 158 -13.21 0.07 25.25
C CYS A 158 -12.51 -0.85 24.25
N ILE A 159 -11.40 -0.35 23.66
CA ILE A 159 -10.63 -1.08 22.64
C ILE A 159 -10.29 -2.47 23.15
N SER A 160 -10.68 -3.49 22.40
CA SER A 160 -10.52 -4.91 22.76
C SER A 160 -9.55 -5.66 21.83
N SER A 161 -9.29 -5.11 20.65
CA SER A 161 -8.43 -5.76 19.67
C SER A 161 -7.64 -4.73 18.85
N LEU A 162 -6.41 -5.10 18.50
CA LEU A 162 -5.56 -4.37 17.56
C LEU A 162 -5.09 -5.32 16.45
N ASN A 163 -5.07 -4.82 15.22
CA ASN A 163 -4.45 -5.51 14.10
C ASN A 163 -3.38 -4.59 13.48
N ILE A 164 -2.12 -4.86 13.76
CA ILE A 164 -1.00 -4.11 13.23
C ILE A 164 -0.59 -4.75 11.91
N ARG A 165 -0.91 -4.09 10.80
CA ARG A 165 -0.57 -4.55 9.44
C ARG A 165 0.65 -3.81 8.96
N VAL A 166 1.65 -4.58 8.51
CA VAL A 166 2.90 -4.04 7.98
C VAL A 166 2.76 -3.92 6.47
N ALA A 167 2.90 -2.70 5.95
CA ALA A 167 2.88 -2.51 4.52
C ALA A 167 4.22 -2.95 3.92
N HIS A 168 4.17 -3.74 2.86
CA HIS A 168 5.34 -4.11 2.06
C HIS A 168 5.35 -3.27 0.78
N GLU A 169 6.48 -2.66 0.48
CA GLU A 169 6.71 -2.03 -0.82
C GLU A 169 7.30 -3.05 -1.80
N ALA A 170 6.71 -3.12 -2.97
CA ALA A 170 7.25 -3.89 -4.08
C ALA A 170 7.76 -2.90 -5.14
N LYS A 171 9.07 -2.64 -5.15
CA LYS A 171 9.72 -1.74 -6.10
C LYS A 171 10.20 -2.51 -7.33
N GLY A 172 10.04 -1.90 -8.51
CA GLY A 172 10.50 -2.46 -9.79
C GLY A 172 9.51 -3.39 -10.46
N ILE A 173 8.36 -3.66 -9.85
CA ILE A 173 7.31 -4.53 -10.42
C ILE A 173 6.67 -3.94 -11.69
N ALA A 174 6.68 -2.62 -11.83
CA ALA A 174 6.18 -1.92 -13.01
C ALA A 174 7.14 -2.03 -14.22
N GLY A 175 8.38 -2.50 -14.01
CA GLY A 175 9.39 -2.58 -15.07
C GLY A 175 8.94 -3.35 -16.31
N ALA A 176 8.16 -4.41 -16.13
CA ALA A 176 7.65 -5.24 -17.22
C ALA A 176 6.57 -4.53 -18.07
N VAL A 177 5.76 -3.66 -17.46
CA VAL A 177 4.66 -2.95 -18.15
C VAL A 177 5.08 -1.59 -18.69
N LEU A 178 6.11 -0.98 -18.11
CA LEU A 178 6.55 0.37 -18.40
C LEU A 178 6.77 0.64 -19.91
N PRO A 179 7.38 -0.27 -20.72
CA PRO A 179 7.56 -0.06 -22.15
C PRO A 179 6.27 0.16 -22.94
N TYR A 180 5.16 -0.38 -22.43
CA TYR A 180 3.85 -0.25 -23.07
C TYR A 180 3.10 1.02 -22.67
N LEU A 181 3.55 1.71 -21.62
CA LEU A 181 2.92 2.93 -21.11
C LEU A 181 3.39 4.20 -21.82
N TYR A 182 4.34 4.10 -22.73
CA TYR A 182 4.88 5.25 -23.45
C TYR A 182 4.70 5.10 -24.94
N GLU A 183 4.34 6.21 -25.60
CA GLU A 183 4.42 6.40 -27.04
C GLU A 183 5.25 7.66 -27.34
N GLU A 184 6.23 7.57 -28.20
CA GLU A 184 7.10 8.70 -28.57
C GLU A 184 7.62 9.52 -27.39
N LYS A 185 7.99 8.83 -26.28
CA LYS A 185 8.41 9.39 -24.99
C LYS A 185 7.31 10.10 -24.18
N LYS A 186 6.06 10.09 -24.64
CA LYS A 186 4.91 10.60 -23.89
C LYS A 186 4.25 9.48 -23.10
N LEU A 187 3.89 9.76 -21.86
CA LEU A 187 3.13 8.81 -21.03
C LEU A 187 1.69 8.74 -21.54
N CYS A 188 1.22 7.54 -21.82
CA CYS A 188 -0.16 7.26 -22.20
C CYS A 188 -1.05 7.27 -20.98
N SER A 189 -2.21 7.93 -21.06
CA SER A 189 -3.25 7.77 -20.04
C SER A 189 -3.66 6.32 -19.93
N THR A 190 -3.54 5.76 -18.73
CA THR A 190 -3.62 4.31 -18.48
C THR A 190 -4.67 3.99 -17.42
N LEU A 191 -5.51 2.99 -17.72
CA LEU A 191 -6.49 2.44 -16.79
C LEU A 191 -6.08 1.01 -16.39
N LEU A 192 -5.85 0.80 -15.09
CA LEU A 192 -5.57 -0.51 -14.50
C LEU A 192 -6.89 -1.15 -14.06
N ILE A 193 -7.14 -2.38 -14.48
CA ILE A 193 -8.37 -3.13 -14.26
C ILE A 193 -8.03 -4.38 -13.45
N SER A 194 -8.63 -4.56 -12.30
CA SER A 194 -8.44 -5.80 -11.55
C SER A 194 -9.55 -6.06 -10.53
N PRO A 195 -9.76 -7.32 -10.15
CA PRO A 195 -10.50 -7.66 -8.94
C PRO A 195 -9.83 -7.08 -7.68
N PRO A 196 -10.54 -7.02 -6.54
CA PRO A 196 -9.94 -6.69 -5.25
C PRO A 196 -8.78 -7.63 -4.89
N GLY A 197 -7.74 -7.09 -4.23
CA GLY A 197 -6.62 -7.91 -3.75
C GLY A 197 -5.61 -8.37 -4.81
N CYS A 198 -5.76 -7.97 -6.07
CA CYS A 198 -4.86 -8.37 -7.17
C CYS A 198 -3.68 -7.40 -7.41
N GLY A 199 -3.20 -6.70 -6.41
CA GLY A 199 -1.98 -5.87 -6.50
C GLY A 199 -2.12 -4.56 -7.30
N LYS A 200 -3.34 -4.14 -7.63
CA LYS A 200 -3.66 -2.92 -8.40
C LYS A 200 -2.98 -1.67 -7.83
N THR A 201 -3.23 -1.36 -6.56
CA THR A 201 -2.64 -0.22 -5.85
C THR A 201 -1.11 -0.33 -5.75
N THR A 202 -0.58 -1.55 -5.59
CA THR A 202 0.86 -1.81 -5.53
C THR A 202 1.53 -1.53 -6.88
N LEU A 203 0.93 -1.99 -8.00
CA LEU A 203 1.45 -1.72 -9.33
C LEU A 203 1.33 -0.24 -9.68
N LEU A 204 0.19 0.40 -9.40
CA LEU A 204 -0.01 1.83 -9.63
C LEU A 204 1.04 2.66 -8.88
N ARG A 205 1.32 2.33 -7.62
CA ARG A 205 2.35 3.00 -6.80
C ARG A 205 3.73 2.95 -7.46
N ASP A 206 4.15 1.79 -7.94
CA ASP A 206 5.47 1.64 -8.57
C ASP A 206 5.52 2.31 -9.96
N ILE A 207 4.42 2.32 -10.71
CA ILE A 207 4.31 3.11 -11.95
C ILE A 207 4.50 4.61 -11.63
N ILE A 208 3.77 5.14 -10.64
CA ILE A 208 3.88 6.55 -10.20
C ILE A 208 5.33 6.87 -9.87
N ARG A 209 5.98 6.06 -9.03
CA ARG A 209 7.38 6.25 -8.64
C ARG A 209 8.30 6.30 -9.84
N MET A 210 8.19 5.33 -10.77
CA MET A 210 9.05 5.26 -11.96
C MET A 210 8.78 6.38 -12.97
N VAL A 211 7.56 6.90 -13.02
CA VAL A 211 7.21 8.07 -13.84
C VAL A 211 7.77 9.35 -13.21
N SER A 212 7.61 9.49 -11.91
CA SER A 212 8.09 10.63 -11.13
C SER A 212 9.62 10.76 -11.13
N ASP A 213 10.32 9.65 -10.86
CA ASP A 213 11.80 9.63 -10.86
C ASP A 213 12.41 9.75 -12.24
N GLY A 214 11.67 9.33 -13.26
CA GLY A 214 12.17 9.10 -14.59
C GLY A 214 12.69 7.67 -14.78
N ASN A 215 12.76 7.26 -16.00
CA ASN A 215 13.15 5.92 -16.39
C ASN A 215 13.92 5.94 -17.72
N ARG A 216 14.27 4.76 -18.26
CA ARG A 216 15.04 4.65 -19.50
C ARG A 216 14.32 5.19 -20.75
N LEU A 217 12.99 5.36 -20.68
CA LEU A 217 12.14 5.77 -21.81
C LEU A 217 11.92 7.28 -21.82
N ALA A 218 11.80 7.89 -20.63
CA ALA A 218 11.53 9.32 -20.49
C ALA A 218 12.15 9.89 -19.20
N GLY A 219 12.39 11.21 -19.20
CA GLY A 219 12.74 11.95 -17.99
C GLY A 219 11.62 11.92 -16.96
N GLY A 220 11.93 12.31 -15.71
CA GLY A 220 10.93 12.38 -14.64
C GLY A 220 9.89 13.46 -14.91
N MET A 221 8.64 13.16 -14.55
CA MET A 221 7.47 14.00 -14.70
C MET A 221 6.92 14.42 -13.35
N THR A 222 6.26 15.57 -13.27
CA THR A 222 5.50 15.97 -12.08
C THR A 222 4.20 15.17 -11.98
N VAL A 223 4.00 14.49 -10.85
CA VAL A 223 2.83 13.63 -10.64
C VAL A 223 2.00 14.17 -9.48
N GLY A 224 0.73 14.46 -9.73
CA GLY A 224 -0.24 14.75 -8.69
C GLY A 224 -1.03 13.50 -8.32
N VAL A 225 -0.98 13.11 -7.04
CA VAL A 225 -1.70 11.93 -6.53
C VAL A 225 -2.86 12.37 -5.63
N VAL A 226 -4.06 11.84 -5.89
CA VAL A 226 -5.18 11.94 -4.96
C VAL A 226 -5.38 10.59 -4.31
N ASP A 227 -5.08 10.52 -3.01
CA ASP A 227 -5.13 9.30 -2.21
C ASP A 227 -6.27 9.37 -1.19
N GLU A 228 -7.48 9.07 -1.62
CA GLU A 228 -8.68 9.19 -0.78
C GLU A 228 -8.64 8.27 0.45
N ARG A 229 -8.04 7.10 0.32
CA ARG A 229 -8.01 6.07 1.36
C ARG A 229 -6.67 5.90 2.04
N SER A 230 -5.70 6.77 1.77
CA SER A 230 -4.32 6.65 2.26
C SER A 230 -3.69 5.27 1.93
N GLU A 231 -3.98 4.73 0.74
CA GLU A 231 -3.48 3.42 0.30
C GLU A 231 -2.31 3.52 -0.67
N LEU A 232 -2.22 4.60 -1.47
CA LEU A 232 -1.10 4.86 -2.36
C LEU A 232 0.13 5.37 -1.60
N ALA A 233 -0.01 6.51 -0.98
CA ALA A 233 1.06 7.19 -0.24
C ALA A 233 1.20 6.68 1.20
N GLY A 234 0.08 6.28 1.82
CA GLY A 234 0.04 5.88 3.21
C GLY A 234 0.52 7.00 4.13
N CYS A 235 0.07 8.24 3.89
CA CYS A 235 0.56 9.41 4.62
C CYS A 235 0.38 9.29 6.12
N CYS A 236 1.37 9.83 6.85
CA CYS A 236 1.31 10.05 8.29
C CYS A 236 1.80 11.46 8.56
N ASP A 237 1.04 12.24 9.31
CA ASP A 237 1.34 13.67 9.58
C ASP A 237 1.63 14.45 8.27
N GLY A 238 0.92 14.17 7.18
CA GLY A 238 1.08 14.80 5.87
C GLY A 238 2.32 14.36 5.06
N ILE A 239 3.11 13.41 5.57
CA ILE A 239 4.31 12.89 4.91
C ILE A 239 4.01 11.50 4.34
N ALA A 240 4.30 11.31 3.05
CA ALA A 240 4.19 10.01 2.41
C ALA A 240 5.13 8.99 3.06
N VAL A 241 4.60 7.83 3.41
CA VAL A 241 5.38 6.72 3.94
C VAL A 241 5.84 5.81 2.80
N ASN A 242 5.01 5.65 1.76
CA ASN A 242 5.38 4.93 0.56
C ASN A 242 6.18 5.83 -0.38
N ASP A 243 7.14 5.24 -1.06
CA ASP A 243 7.95 5.93 -2.07
C ASP A 243 7.16 6.06 -3.38
N LEU A 244 6.75 7.28 -3.70
CA LEU A 244 6.04 7.64 -4.93
C LEU A 244 6.92 8.42 -5.93
N GLY A 245 8.23 8.54 -5.63
CA GLY A 245 9.18 9.28 -6.44
C GLY A 245 9.28 10.76 -6.06
N MET A 246 10.40 11.37 -6.49
CA MET A 246 10.84 12.68 -5.99
C MET A 246 10.03 13.89 -6.53
N ARG A 247 9.20 13.69 -7.55
CA ARG A 247 8.40 14.76 -8.20
C ARG A 247 6.90 14.50 -8.03
N THR A 248 6.50 13.91 -6.90
CA THR A 248 5.11 13.57 -6.63
C THR A 248 4.54 14.43 -5.52
N ASP A 249 3.45 15.13 -5.83
CA ASP A 249 2.64 15.88 -4.88
C ASP A 249 1.38 15.09 -4.51
N ILE A 250 1.03 15.07 -3.22
CA ILE A 250 -0.01 14.17 -2.71
C ILE A 250 -1.08 14.96 -1.98
N LEU A 251 -2.34 14.69 -2.33
CA LEU A 251 -3.51 15.04 -1.53
C LEU A 251 -4.05 13.78 -0.86
N ASP A 252 -3.85 13.68 0.44
CA ASP A 252 -4.25 12.54 1.25
C ASP A 252 -5.60 12.78 1.94
N GLY A 253 -6.44 11.74 2.02
CA GLY A 253 -7.75 11.82 2.66
C GLY A 253 -8.76 12.73 1.95
N CYS A 254 -8.54 13.06 0.68
CA CYS A 254 -9.36 13.95 -0.12
C CYS A 254 -10.22 13.17 -1.12
N LEU A 255 -11.49 13.57 -1.29
CA LEU A 255 -12.37 13.04 -2.33
C LEU A 255 -11.71 13.23 -3.71
N LYS A 256 -11.71 12.17 -4.54
CA LYS A 256 -10.98 12.13 -5.81
C LYS A 256 -11.35 13.29 -6.74
N ALA A 257 -12.64 13.52 -6.97
CA ALA A 257 -13.10 14.59 -7.86
C ALA A 257 -12.60 15.98 -7.41
N ALA A 258 -12.75 16.31 -6.12
CA ALA A 258 -12.28 17.57 -5.57
C ALA A 258 -10.75 17.69 -5.61
N GLY A 259 -10.05 16.63 -5.25
CA GLY A 259 -8.59 16.58 -5.21
C GLY A 259 -7.96 16.74 -6.60
N MET A 260 -8.48 16.08 -7.63
CA MET A 260 -8.01 16.24 -9.01
C MET A 260 -8.08 17.69 -9.48
N LEU A 261 -9.20 18.36 -9.25
CA LEU A 261 -9.37 19.77 -9.64
C LEU A 261 -8.48 20.71 -8.83
N MET A 262 -8.24 20.38 -7.57
CA MET A 262 -7.34 21.14 -6.71
C MET A 262 -5.88 21.03 -7.16
N LEU A 263 -5.40 19.82 -7.49
CA LEU A 263 -4.05 19.59 -8.04
C LEU A 263 -3.83 20.37 -9.34
N LEU A 264 -4.78 20.33 -10.26
CA LEU A 264 -4.69 21.08 -11.54
C LEU A 264 -4.47 22.57 -11.31
N ARG A 265 -5.17 23.17 -10.34
CA ARG A 265 -5.13 24.62 -10.09
C ARG A 265 -3.87 25.05 -9.32
N SER A 266 -3.36 24.19 -8.44
CA SER A 266 -2.31 24.56 -7.48
C SER A 266 -0.93 24.03 -7.84
N MET A 267 -0.84 22.81 -8.43
CA MET A 267 0.42 22.10 -8.62
C MET A 267 0.82 21.94 -10.09
N ALA A 268 -0.12 22.16 -11.04
CA ALA A 268 0.11 22.03 -12.48
C ALA A 268 0.86 20.73 -12.87
N PRO A 269 0.36 19.54 -12.50
CA PRO A 269 1.04 18.28 -12.73
C PRO A 269 1.04 17.90 -14.22
N ASP A 270 2.09 17.18 -14.67
CA ASP A 270 2.11 16.53 -15.99
C ASP A 270 1.19 15.29 -16.01
N VAL A 271 1.08 14.64 -14.85
CA VAL A 271 0.34 13.38 -14.66
C VAL A 271 -0.53 13.47 -13.42
N VAL A 272 -1.78 13.04 -13.51
CA VAL A 272 -2.66 12.86 -12.35
C VAL A 272 -2.89 11.38 -12.12
N ALA A 273 -2.67 10.93 -10.89
CA ALA A 273 -2.87 9.55 -10.48
C ALA A 273 -3.95 9.43 -9.41
N VAL A 274 -4.88 8.49 -9.60
CA VAL A 274 -6.00 8.23 -8.68
C VAL A 274 -6.22 6.72 -8.55
N ASP A 275 -6.47 6.26 -7.33
CA ASP A 275 -6.87 4.87 -7.10
C ASP A 275 -8.39 4.75 -7.08
N GLU A 276 -8.90 3.69 -7.71
CA GLU A 276 -10.28 3.23 -7.64
C GLU A 276 -11.36 4.24 -8.08
N LEU A 277 -11.45 4.49 -9.40
CA LEU A 277 -12.57 5.25 -9.97
C LEU A 277 -13.91 4.54 -9.64
N GLY A 278 -14.84 5.26 -9.02
CA GLY A 278 -16.06 4.67 -8.46
C GLY A 278 -17.37 5.23 -9.00
N ASP A 279 -17.40 6.49 -9.38
CA ASP A 279 -18.65 7.18 -9.69
C ASP A 279 -18.54 8.18 -10.86
N ARG A 280 -19.63 8.90 -11.08
CA ARG A 280 -19.74 9.87 -12.17
C ARG A 280 -19.01 11.20 -11.88
N GLU A 281 -18.84 11.54 -10.62
CA GLU A 281 -18.12 12.76 -10.20
C GLU A 281 -16.64 12.60 -10.49
N ASP A 282 -16.07 11.42 -10.20
CA ASP A 282 -14.69 11.06 -10.53
C ASP A 282 -14.43 11.19 -12.03
N THR A 283 -15.32 10.63 -12.87
CA THR A 283 -15.16 10.66 -14.32
C THR A 283 -15.29 12.06 -14.91
N THR A 284 -16.18 12.89 -14.36
CA THR A 284 -16.34 14.29 -14.78
C THR A 284 -15.09 15.12 -14.46
N ALA A 285 -14.52 14.94 -13.28
CA ALA A 285 -13.26 15.60 -12.90
C ALA A 285 -12.09 15.15 -13.78
N LEU A 286 -12.02 13.84 -14.06
CA LEU A 286 -10.99 13.26 -14.91
C LEU A 286 -11.04 13.77 -16.35
N GLU A 287 -12.24 14.02 -16.92
CA GLU A 287 -12.37 14.69 -18.21
C GLU A 287 -11.75 16.09 -18.22
N GLN A 288 -11.85 16.83 -17.10
CA GLN A 288 -11.21 18.15 -17.00
C GLN A 288 -9.69 18.03 -16.95
N VAL A 289 -9.17 17.04 -16.22
CA VAL A 289 -7.72 16.73 -16.18
C VAL A 289 -7.18 16.49 -17.57
N LEU A 290 -7.86 15.64 -18.35
CA LEU A 290 -7.45 15.31 -19.73
C LEU A 290 -7.54 16.54 -20.66
N LYS A 291 -8.57 17.38 -20.52
CA LYS A 291 -8.72 18.64 -21.30
C LYS A 291 -7.59 19.64 -21.00
N CYS A 292 -6.97 19.56 -19.83
CA CYS A 292 -5.81 20.38 -19.48
C CYS A 292 -4.48 19.81 -20.05
N GLY A 293 -4.53 18.67 -20.72
CA GLY A 293 -3.35 18.04 -21.34
C GLY A 293 -2.54 17.14 -20.42
N CYS A 294 -3.00 16.91 -19.20
CA CYS A 294 -2.35 15.97 -18.27
C CYS A 294 -2.59 14.53 -18.71
N SER A 295 -1.61 13.66 -18.54
CA SER A 295 -1.81 12.21 -18.59
C SER A 295 -2.47 11.71 -17.32
N VAL A 296 -3.18 10.59 -17.40
CA VAL A 296 -3.90 10.01 -16.25
C VAL A 296 -3.43 8.58 -15.99
N LEU A 297 -3.18 8.27 -14.73
CA LEU A 297 -2.98 6.92 -14.21
C LEU A 297 -4.13 6.61 -13.25
N ALA A 298 -5.03 5.73 -13.63
CA ALA A 298 -6.19 5.43 -12.81
C ALA A 298 -6.39 3.93 -12.65
N THR A 299 -7.12 3.53 -11.59
CA THR A 299 -7.52 2.14 -11.41
C THR A 299 -9.04 2.01 -11.34
N VAL A 300 -9.53 0.82 -11.65
CA VAL A 300 -10.94 0.46 -11.54
C VAL A 300 -11.09 -1.02 -11.18
N HIS A 301 -12.11 -1.33 -10.39
CA HIS A 301 -12.47 -2.72 -10.17
C HIS A 301 -13.06 -3.34 -11.44
N GLY A 302 -12.66 -4.57 -11.76
CA GLY A 302 -13.19 -5.36 -12.87
C GLY A 302 -12.39 -6.62 -13.08
N GLY A 303 -13.02 -7.67 -13.62
CA GLY A 303 -12.37 -8.94 -13.91
C GLY A 303 -11.75 -9.02 -15.31
N SER A 304 -12.18 -8.14 -16.24
CA SER A 304 -11.69 -8.12 -17.61
C SER A 304 -11.90 -6.75 -18.27
N TYR A 305 -11.27 -6.57 -19.44
CA TYR A 305 -11.47 -5.38 -20.28
C TYR A 305 -12.93 -5.25 -20.75
N GLU A 306 -13.57 -6.37 -21.09
CA GLU A 306 -14.95 -6.41 -21.59
C GLU A 306 -15.98 -5.93 -20.55
N GLU A 307 -15.66 -6.07 -19.27
CA GLU A 307 -16.54 -5.58 -18.18
C GLU A 307 -16.60 -4.06 -18.11
N LEU A 308 -15.61 -3.31 -18.65
CA LEU A 308 -15.63 -1.85 -18.65
C LEU A 308 -16.85 -1.29 -19.38
N SER A 309 -17.26 -1.95 -20.46
CA SER A 309 -18.45 -1.55 -21.24
C SER A 309 -19.76 -1.60 -20.43
N ARG A 310 -19.80 -2.37 -19.35
CA ARG A 310 -20.96 -2.49 -18.45
C ARG A 310 -20.98 -1.41 -17.36
N LYS A 311 -19.86 -0.72 -17.13
CA LYS A 311 -19.73 0.33 -16.11
C LYS A 311 -20.25 1.67 -16.66
N ARG A 312 -21.49 2.00 -16.34
CA ARG A 312 -22.19 3.19 -16.89
C ARG A 312 -21.43 4.50 -16.61
N PHE A 313 -20.77 4.62 -15.46
CA PHE A 313 -20.04 5.83 -15.09
C PHE A 313 -18.78 6.04 -15.94
N LEU A 314 -18.17 4.97 -16.49
CA LEU A 314 -16.98 5.06 -17.36
C LEU A 314 -17.32 5.32 -18.83
N GLN A 315 -18.55 5.14 -19.26
CA GLN A 315 -18.94 5.24 -20.67
C GLN A 315 -18.49 6.55 -21.35
N PRO A 316 -18.66 7.73 -20.73
CA PRO A 316 -18.21 8.98 -21.35
C PRO A 316 -16.71 8.99 -21.65
N LEU A 317 -15.88 8.48 -20.72
CA LEU A 317 -14.43 8.43 -20.89
C LEU A 317 -13.99 7.41 -21.96
N LEU A 318 -14.64 6.24 -21.98
CA LEU A 318 -14.36 5.21 -22.98
C LEU A 318 -14.72 5.68 -24.39
N GLN A 319 -15.89 6.32 -24.56
CA GLN A 319 -16.33 6.88 -25.86
C GLN A 319 -15.45 8.06 -26.33
N ALA A 320 -14.91 8.83 -25.39
CA ALA A 320 -13.98 9.93 -25.69
C ALA A 320 -12.55 9.46 -25.97
N GLY A 321 -12.23 8.16 -25.88
CA GLY A 321 -10.87 7.64 -26.03
C GLY A 321 -9.90 8.17 -24.97
N ALA A 322 -10.41 8.37 -23.75
CA ALA A 322 -9.67 8.99 -22.65
C ALA A 322 -8.40 8.22 -22.25
N PHE A 323 -8.41 6.91 -22.42
CA PHE A 323 -7.29 6.04 -22.08
C PHE A 323 -6.67 5.43 -23.35
N GLN A 324 -5.35 5.60 -23.50
CA GLN A 324 -4.57 5.01 -24.56
C GLN A 324 -4.05 3.62 -24.19
N ARG A 325 -4.12 3.25 -22.90
CA ARG A 325 -3.68 1.93 -22.39
C ARG A 325 -4.64 1.37 -21.36
N TYR A 326 -4.82 0.06 -21.43
CA TYR A 326 -5.56 -0.73 -20.47
C TYR A 326 -4.69 -1.88 -19.99
N LEU A 327 -4.53 -2.02 -18.66
CA LEU A 327 -3.81 -3.11 -18.01
C LEU A 327 -4.81 -3.97 -17.25
N VAL A 328 -4.95 -5.23 -17.61
CA VAL A 328 -5.79 -6.18 -16.88
C VAL A 328 -4.90 -7.02 -15.98
N LEU A 329 -5.12 -6.93 -14.65
CA LEU A 329 -4.36 -7.68 -13.66
C LEU A 329 -5.15 -8.89 -13.18
N LYS A 330 -4.43 -9.96 -12.91
CA LYS A 330 -4.94 -11.17 -12.25
C LYS A 330 -3.99 -11.66 -11.18
N HIS A 331 -4.51 -12.55 -10.36
CA HIS A 331 -3.78 -13.20 -9.28
C HIS A 331 -3.74 -14.70 -9.53
N CYS A 332 -2.57 -15.31 -9.39
CA CYS A 332 -2.36 -16.75 -9.47
C CYS A 332 -1.28 -17.16 -8.47
N ASP A 333 -1.54 -18.19 -7.69
CA ASP A 333 -0.58 -18.81 -6.76
C ASP A 333 0.15 -17.83 -5.83
N GLY A 334 -0.59 -16.90 -5.22
CA GLY A 334 -0.01 -15.93 -4.28
C GLY A 334 0.70 -14.73 -4.91
N THR A 335 0.81 -14.69 -6.25
CA THR A 335 1.41 -13.58 -7.00
C THR A 335 0.42 -12.94 -7.98
N PHE A 336 0.57 -11.65 -8.24
CA PHE A 336 -0.22 -11.00 -9.28
C PHE A 336 0.64 -10.79 -10.53
N PHE A 337 -0.03 -10.74 -11.68
CA PHE A 337 0.59 -10.51 -12.98
C PHE A 337 -0.34 -9.69 -13.87
N VAL A 338 0.22 -9.06 -14.89
CA VAL A 338 -0.58 -8.39 -15.92
C VAL A 338 -0.95 -9.41 -16.99
N GLU A 339 -2.22 -9.80 -16.99
CA GLU A 339 -2.76 -10.77 -17.96
C GLU A 339 -2.77 -10.19 -19.37
N GLN A 340 -3.16 -8.92 -19.51
CA GLN A 340 -3.28 -8.25 -20.80
C GLN A 340 -2.87 -6.80 -20.70
N VAL A 341 -2.17 -6.33 -21.74
CA VAL A 341 -1.97 -4.92 -22.04
C VAL A 341 -2.66 -4.66 -23.36
N ARG A 342 -3.57 -3.68 -23.39
CA ARG A 342 -4.31 -3.30 -24.60
C ARG A 342 -4.10 -1.82 -24.93
N ASP A 343 -4.21 -1.45 -26.20
CA ASP A 343 -4.20 -0.06 -26.65
C ASP A 343 -5.58 0.62 -26.44
N GLY A 344 -5.69 1.89 -26.90
CA GLY A 344 -6.91 2.69 -26.81
C GLY A 344 -8.10 2.10 -27.56
N ASP A 345 -7.87 1.36 -28.63
CA ASP A 345 -8.88 0.67 -29.45
C ASP A 345 -9.21 -0.72 -28.92
N GLY A 346 -8.59 -1.14 -27.81
CA GLY A 346 -8.79 -2.44 -27.17
C GLY A 346 -8.02 -3.59 -27.83
N GLN A 347 -7.08 -3.30 -28.75
CA GLN A 347 -6.24 -4.34 -29.35
C GLN A 347 -5.18 -4.82 -28.37
N LEU A 348 -4.89 -6.10 -28.40
CA LEU A 348 -3.92 -6.72 -27.50
C LEU A 348 -2.49 -6.35 -27.93
N LEU A 349 -1.75 -5.70 -27.04
CA LEU A 349 -0.32 -5.36 -27.23
C LEU A 349 0.62 -6.40 -26.60
N ALA A 350 0.24 -6.93 -25.43
CA ALA A 350 1.02 -7.95 -24.72
C ALA A 350 0.13 -8.78 -23.78
N SER A 351 0.61 -9.96 -23.38
CA SER A 351 -0.07 -10.82 -22.41
C SER A 351 0.91 -11.56 -21.52
N GLY A 352 0.47 -11.91 -20.30
CA GLY A 352 1.22 -12.76 -19.38
C GLY A 352 2.50 -12.12 -18.84
N LEU A 353 2.49 -10.79 -18.59
CA LEU A 353 3.66 -10.10 -18.04
C LEU A 353 3.76 -10.37 -16.53
N ALA A 354 4.85 -11.02 -16.12
CA ALA A 354 5.11 -11.27 -14.71
C ALA A 354 5.48 -9.95 -14.01
N CYS A 355 4.71 -9.56 -13.02
CA CYS A 355 5.05 -8.53 -12.06
C CYS A 355 5.74 -9.19 -10.86
N CYS A 356 6.91 -9.77 -11.10
CA CYS A 356 7.67 -10.40 -10.04
C CYS A 356 8.23 -9.33 -9.10
N ALA A 357 7.85 -9.43 -7.84
CA ALA A 357 8.48 -8.70 -6.75
C ALA A 357 9.59 -9.54 -6.13
#